data_f68489816d36a55004f3b29a8bbbc6d3
#
_entry.id   f68489816d36a55004f3b29a8bbbc6d3
#
_cell.length_a   1.000
_cell.length_b   1.000
_cell.length_c   1.000
_cell.angle_alpha   90.00
_cell.angle_beta   90.00
_cell.angle_gamma   90.00
#
_symmetry.space_group_name_H-M   'P 1'
#
loop_
_entity.id
_entity.type
_entity.pdbx_description
1 polymer ?
#
loop_
_entity_poly.entity_id
_entity_poly.type
_entity_poly.pdbx_seq_one_letter_code
_entity_poly.pdbx_strand_id
1 'polypeptide(L)'
;RGVDITIVTNSLASNDVFAVHGWYAKYREDLLESGIKLWEVKSSAKLKSKWSLTGSSRASLHAKAMTIDDKTLFVGSMNWDPRSAALNTEMAVVIEQPEYVQAFLAKLPSQLKDNAYRLTLRDGDIVWTNTKTGEEYDSEPEAGVFRRLGAWFSGILPIEDQL
;
A
#
# COMPACT_ATOMS: atom_id res chain seq x y z
N ARG A 1 -0.69 -5.37 21.37
CA ARG A 1 -1.19 -6.74 21.54
C ARG A 1 -0.27 -7.81 20.92
N GLY A 2 0.93 -7.44 20.43
CA GLY A 2 1.93 -8.38 19.91
C GLY A 2 1.63 -8.99 18.54
N VAL A 3 0.73 -8.41 17.75
CA VAL A 3 0.47 -8.83 16.36
C VAL A 3 1.50 -8.16 15.45
N ASP A 4 2.21 -8.94 14.63
CA ASP A 4 3.11 -8.43 13.60
C ASP A 4 2.30 -8.10 12.33
N ILE A 5 2.26 -6.82 11.95
CA ILE A 5 1.46 -6.34 10.83
C ILE A 5 2.39 -5.75 9.77
N THR A 6 2.23 -6.20 8.53
CA THR A 6 2.85 -5.61 7.35
C THR A 6 1.76 -5.12 6.40
N ILE A 7 1.81 -3.85 6.04
CA ILE A 7 0.90 -3.24 5.07
C ILE A 7 1.69 -2.88 3.81
N VAL A 8 1.12 -3.25 2.66
CA VAL A 8 1.66 -2.91 1.34
C VAL A 8 0.58 -2.16 0.56
N THR A 9 0.88 -0.93 0.16
CA THR A 9 -0.05 -0.08 -0.58
C THR A 9 0.64 0.64 -1.74
N ASN A 10 -0.08 1.45 -2.49
CA ASN A 10 0.49 2.25 -3.57
C ASN A 10 1.22 3.49 -3.02
N SER A 11 2.38 3.82 -3.58
CA SER A 11 2.96 5.16 -3.42
C SER A 11 2.10 6.21 -4.13
N LEU A 12 2.33 7.49 -3.83
CA LEU A 12 1.65 8.57 -4.56
C LEU A 12 1.88 8.48 -6.06
N ALA A 13 3.07 8.10 -6.50
CA ALA A 13 3.41 7.98 -7.92
C ALA A 13 2.73 6.79 -8.61
N SER A 14 2.45 5.70 -7.89
CA SER A 14 1.80 4.50 -8.42
C SER A 14 0.27 4.49 -8.26
N ASN A 15 -0.29 5.40 -7.46
CA ASN A 15 -1.73 5.48 -7.25
C ASN A 15 -2.42 6.19 -8.42
N ASP A 16 -3.49 5.62 -8.96
CA ASP A 16 -4.24 6.23 -10.07
C ASP A 16 -5.07 7.44 -9.59
N VAL A 17 -5.52 7.44 -8.32
CA VAL A 17 -6.34 8.50 -7.72
C VAL A 17 -5.58 9.17 -6.58
N PHE A 18 -4.97 10.33 -6.85
CA PHE A 18 -4.17 11.06 -5.87
C PHE A 18 -4.97 11.52 -4.63
N ALA A 19 -6.29 11.72 -4.77
CA ALA A 19 -7.16 12.09 -3.65
C ALA A 19 -7.23 11.00 -2.58
N VAL A 20 -7.40 9.75 -2.99
CA VAL A 20 -7.37 8.57 -2.07
C VAL A 20 -6.03 8.50 -1.35
N HIS A 21 -4.94 8.75 -2.08
CA HIS A 21 -3.61 8.75 -1.47
C HIS A 21 -3.44 9.88 -0.44
N GLY A 22 -3.97 11.08 -0.71
CA GLY A 22 -3.91 12.22 0.22
C GLY A 22 -4.58 11.92 1.56
N TRP A 23 -5.65 11.14 1.55
CA TRP A 23 -6.31 10.69 2.78
C TRP A 23 -5.52 9.60 3.50
N TYR A 24 -5.06 8.59 2.80
CA TYR A 24 -4.19 7.55 3.37
C TYR A 24 -2.93 8.15 4.02
N ALA A 25 -2.34 9.16 3.38
CA ALA A 25 -1.09 9.78 3.85
C ALA A 25 -1.16 10.32 5.29
N LYS A 26 -2.34 10.71 5.76
CA LYS A 26 -2.56 11.19 7.14
C LYS A 26 -2.36 10.11 8.20
N TYR A 27 -2.61 8.85 7.84
CA TYR A 27 -2.52 7.73 8.77
C TYR A 27 -1.13 7.09 8.85
N ARG A 28 -0.20 7.50 8.00
CA ARG A 28 1.15 6.89 7.92
C ARG A 28 1.90 6.98 9.22
N GLU A 29 1.91 8.16 9.86
CA GLU A 29 2.61 8.40 11.11
C GLU A 29 2.07 7.50 12.22
N ASP A 30 0.77 7.53 12.46
CA ASP A 30 0.09 6.69 13.47
C ASP A 30 0.34 5.19 13.22
N LEU A 31 0.32 4.75 11.97
CA LEU A 31 0.59 3.35 11.59
C LEU A 31 2.03 2.97 11.94
N LEU A 32 3.00 3.82 11.61
CA LEU A 32 4.42 3.59 11.89
C LEU A 32 4.72 3.64 13.41
N GLU A 33 4.13 4.58 14.14
CA GLU A 33 4.24 4.67 15.60
C GLU A 33 3.65 3.44 16.29
N SER A 34 2.59 2.87 15.72
CA SER A 34 1.99 1.62 16.19
C SER A 34 2.87 0.37 15.95
N GLY A 35 4.03 0.54 15.30
CA GLY A 35 4.97 -0.55 14.99
C GLY A 35 4.62 -1.35 13.72
N ILE A 36 3.68 -0.87 12.92
CA ILE A 36 3.30 -1.49 11.65
C ILE A 36 4.43 -1.32 10.63
N LYS A 37 4.75 -2.38 9.91
CA LYS A 37 5.71 -2.38 8.79
C LYS A 37 4.99 -1.88 7.54
N LEU A 38 5.29 -0.66 7.12
CA LEU A 38 4.61 -0.01 5.99
C LEU A 38 5.51 0.02 4.76
N TRP A 39 4.93 -0.39 3.61
CA TRP A 39 5.59 -0.42 2.33
C TRP A 39 4.72 0.23 1.25
N GLU A 40 5.36 1.00 0.37
CA GLU A 40 4.69 1.65 -0.76
C GLU A 40 5.30 1.20 -2.08
N VAL A 41 4.44 0.66 -2.96
CA VAL A 41 4.85 0.16 -4.29
C VAL A 41 5.33 1.31 -5.17
N LYS A 42 6.49 1.13 -5.81
CA LYS A 42 7.07 2.08 -6.76
C LYS A 42 6.24 2.16 -8.04
N SER A 43 6.15 3.32 -8.65
CA SER A 43 5.53 3.44 -9.98
C SER A 43 6.36 2.76 -11.08
N SER A 44 7.68 2.66 -10.84
CA SER A 44 8.65 1.98 -11.70
C SER A 44 8.71 0.45 -11.46
N ALA A 45 7.89 -0.10 -10.54
CA ALA A 45 7.89 -1.51 -10.21
C ALA A 45 7.61 -2.38 -11.43
N LYS A 46 8.47 -3.38 -11.66
CA LYS A 46 8.28 -4.41 -12.70
C LYS A 46 7.34 -5.50 -12.18
N LEU A 47 6.12 -5.16 -11.84
CA LEU A 47 5.09 -6.14 -11.51
C LEU A 47 4.77 -6.90 -12.80
N LYS A 48 5.23 -8.17 -12.87
CA LYS A 48 4.89 -9.02 -14.01
C LYS A 48 3.38 -9.06 -14.15
N SER A 49 2.91 -8.69 -15.33
CA SER A 49 1.53 -8.47 -15.78
C SER A 49 0.47 -9.53 -15.44
N LYS A 50 0.81 -10.61 -14.74
CA LYS A 50 -0.16 -11.63 -14.32
C LYS A 50 -1.21 -11.17 -13.30
N TRP A 51 -1.01 -9.99 -12.70
CA TRP A 51 -1.89 -9.40 -11.68
C TRP A 51 -2.56 -8.10 -12.14
N SER A 52 -2.21 -7.58 -13.32
CA SER A 52 -2.86 -6.40 -13.90
C SER A 52 -3.85 -6.84 -14.97
N LEU A 53 -5.12 -6.87 -14.64
CA LEU A 53 -6.22 -7.11 -15.60
C LEU A 53 -6.49 -5.90 -16.52
N THR A 54 -5.85 -4.75 -16.29
CA THR A 54 -6.19 -3.50 -16.97
C THR A 54 -5.07 -2.89 -17.80
N GLY A 55 -3.89 -3.52 -17.93
CA GLY A 55 -2.86 -3.10 -18.90
C GLY A 55 -2.32 -1.68 -18.75
N SER A 56 -2.39 -1.06 -17.55
CA SER A 56 -1.81 0.25 -17.34
C SER A 56 -0.27 0.16 -17.39
N SER A 57 0.37 1.13 -18.03
CA SER A 57 1.82 1.21 -18.20
C SER A 57 2.58 1.56 -16.90
N ARG A 58 1.87 1.84 -15.82
CA ARG A 58 2.40 2.08 -14.47
C ARG A 58 2.01 0.94 -13.55
N ALA A 59 2.92 0.52 -12.69
CA ALA A 59 2.61 -0.47 -11.67
C ALA A 59 1.67 0.16 -10.63
N SER A 60 0.42 -0.29 -10.62
CA SER A 60 -0.56 0.05 -9.59
C SER A 60 -1.04 -1.25 -8.94
N LEU A 61 -0.98 -1.31 -7.62
CA LEU A 61 -1.52 -2.42 -6.84
C LEU A 61 -3.03 -2.22 -6.68
N HIS A 62 -3.83 -3.10 -7.29
CA HIS A 62 -5.29 -3.07 -7.15
C HIS A 62 -5.85 -4.28 -6.39
N ALA A 63 -4.98 -5.16 -5.91
CA ALA A 63 -5.37 -6.32 -5.12
C ALA A 63 -5.79 -5.90 -3.70
N LYS A 64 -6.93 -6.42 -3.24
CA LYS A 64 -7.39 -6.33 -1.86
C LYS A 64 -7.25 -7.72 -1.26
N ALA A 65 -6.10 -7.98 -0.67
CA ALA A 65 -5.77 -9.28 -0.11
C ALA A 65 -5.10 -9.13 1.24
N MET A 66 -5.37 -10.06 2.14
CA MET A 66 -4.78 -10.13 3.48
C MET A 66 -4.43 -11.58 3.79
N THR A 67 -3.25 -11.80 4.36
CA THR A 67 -2.89 -13.10 4.92
C THR A 67 -2.96 -13.06 6.45
N ILE A 68 -3.37 -14.14 7.07
CA ILE A 68 -3.49 -14.27 8.53
C ILE A 68 -2.74 -15.54 8.95
N ASP A 69 -1.80 -15.41 9.87
CA ASP A 69 -1.07 -16.50 10.54
C ASP A 69 -0.45 -17.53 9.57
N ASP A 70 0.03 -17.07 8.41
CA ASP A 70 0.65 -17.94 7.40
C ASP A 70 -0.23 -19.09 6.89
N LYS A 71 -1.53 -19.03 7.12
CA LYS A 71 -2.48 -20.12 6.86
C LYS A 71 -3.67 -19.70 6.01
N THR A 72 -4.16 -18.49 6.23
CA THR A 72 -5.39 -18.01 5.63
C THR A 72 -5.08 -16.86 4.67
N LEU A 73 -5.64 -16.91 3.48
CA LEU A 73 -5.64 -15.83 2.51
C LEU A 73 -7.06 -15.33 2.32
N PHE A 74 -7.26 -14.08 2.58
CA PHE A 74 -8.48 -13.33 2.23
C PHE A 74 -8.22 -12.55 0.94
N VAL A 75 -9.10 -12.67 -0.04
CA VAL A 75 -9.08 -11.89 -1.28
C VAL A 75 -10.48 -11.38 -1.56
N GLY A 76 -10.64 -10.08 -1.76
CA GLY A 76 -11.95 -9.49 -1.95
C GLY A 76 -11.95 -8.23 -2.81
N SER A 77 -13.10 -7.61 -2.87
CA SER A 77 -13.32 -6.32 -3.53
C SER A 77 -13.19 -5.13 -2.58
N MET A 78 -13.29 -5.35 -1.26
CA MET A 78 -13.31 -4.32 -0.22
C MET A 78 -11.97 -3.56 -0.15
N ASN A 79 -12.03 -2.26 -0.36
CA ASN A 79 -10.93 -1.36 -0.01
C ASN A 79 -10.97 -1.02 1.49
N TRP A 80 -9.85 -0.56 2.01
CA TRP A 80 -9.78 -0.08 3.40
C TRP A 80 -10.12 1.41 3.45
N ASP A 81 -11.37 1.72 3.12
CA ASP A 81 -11.94 3.06 3.16
C ASP A 81 -13.33 3.03 3.81
N PRO A 82 -13.84 4.17 4.34
CA PRO A 82 -15.14 4.25 5.01
C PRO A 82 -16.31 3.85 4.11
N ARG A 83 -16.24 4.15 2.82
CA ARG A 83 -17.29 3.83 1.86
C ARG A 83 -17.40 2.33 1.62
N SER A 84 -16.28 1.64 1.41
CA SER A 84 -16.26 0.18 1.28
C SER A 84 -16.71 -0.52 2.55
N ALA A 85 -16.35 0.04 3.71
CA ALA A 85 -16.74 -0.54 5.00
C ALA A 85 -18.22 -0.38 5.34
N ALA A 86 -18.87 0.71 4.90
CA ALA A 86 -20.21 1.08 5.36
C ALA A 86 -21.30 1.11 4.28
N LEU A 87 -20.95 1.35 3.02
CA LEU A 87 -21.91 1.66 1.96
C LEU A 87 -21.88 0.69 0.77
N ASN A 88 -20.73 0.16 0.41
CA ASN A 88 -20.60 -0.70 -0.76
C ASN A 88 -21.05 -2.13 -0.46
N THR A 89 -21.54 -2.80 -1.50
CA THR A 89 -21.69 -4.26 -1.47
C THR A 89 -20.35 -4.87 -1.85
N GLU A 90 -19.74 -5.57 -0.92
CA GLU A 90 -18.43 -6.17 -1.09
C GLU A 90 -18.49 -7.69 -1.07
N MET A 91 -17.56 -8.33 -1.77
CA MET A 91 -17.43 -9.78 -1.84
C MET A 91 -16.01 -10.20 -1.50
N ALA A 92 -15.87 -11.31 -0.79
CA ALA A 92 -14.57 -11.87 -0.48
C ALA A 92 -14.58 -13.40 -0.53
N VAL A 93 -13.41 -13.96 -0.79
CA VAL A 93 -13.13 -15.39 -0.68
C VAL A 93 -12.07 -15.59 0.39
N VAL A 94 -12.30 -16.51 1.30
CA VAL A 94 -11.36 -16.95 2.31
C VAL A 94 -10.81 -18.31 1.89
N ILE A 95 -9.50 -18.42 1.78
CA ILE A 95 -8.79 -19.63 1.35
C ILE A 95 -7.92 -20.09 2.51
N GLU A 96 -8.24 -21.26 3.02
CA GLU A 96 -7.46 -21.92 4.09
C GLU A 96 -6.53 -22.96 3.47
N GLN A 97 -5.42 -22.51 2.93
CA GLN A 97 -4.38 -23.36 2.32
C GLN A 97 -2.98 -22.90 2.78
N PRO A 98 -2.49 -23.42 3.92
CA PRO A 98 -1.22 -22.99 4.50
C PRO A 98 -0.04 -23.07 3.52
N GLU A 99 0.07 -24.13 2.75
CA GLU A 99 1.17 -24.32 1.78
C GLU A 99 1.20 -23.22 0.72
N TYR A 100 0.04 -22.81 0.22
CA TYR A 100 -0.07 -21.74 -0.76
C TYR A 100 0.28 -20.38 -0.15
N VAL A 101 -0.24 -20.11 1.05
CA VAL A 101 0.02 -18.85 1.77
C VAL A 101 1.49 -18.71 2.11
N GLN A 102 2.12 -19.76 2.64
CA GLN A 102 3.55 -19.79 2.95
C GLN A 102 4.43 -19.62 1.71
N ALA A 103 4.08 -20.26 0.60
CA ALA A 103 4.80 -20.09 -0.68
C ALA A 103 4.70 -18.67 -1.23
N PHE A 104 3.57 -17.98 -1.01
CA PHE A 104 3.40 -16.56 -1.33
C PHE A 104 4.26 -15.69 -0.41
N LEU A 105 4.16 -15.88 0.91
CA LEU A 105 4.88 -15.10 1.92
C LEU A 105 6.40 -15.27 1.81
N ALA A 106 6.89 -16.44 1.45
CA ALA A 106 8.32 -16.70 1.23
C ALA A 106 8.91 -15.81 0.10
N LYS A 107 8.10 -15.39 -0.88
CA LYS A 107 8.53 -14.51 -1.99
C LYS A 107 8.36 -13.03 -1.65
N LEU A 108 7.53 -12.68 -0.69
CA LEU A 108 7.16 -11.31 -0.37
C LEU A 108 8.38 -10.42 -0.05
N PRO A 109 9.35 -10.83 0.79
CA PRO A 109 10.51 -9.98 1.11
C PRO A 109 11.33 -9.57 -0.13
N SER A 110 11.54 -10.49 -1.06
CA SER A 110 12.27 -10.19 -2.30
C SER A 110 11.46 -9.28 -3.23
N GLN A 111 10.16 -9.47 -3.30
CA GLN A 111 9.27 -8.61 -4.09
C GLN A 111 9.21 -7.19 -3.52
N LEU A 112 9.11 -7.04 -2.22
CA LEU A 112 9.11 -5.74 -1.55
C LEU A 112 10.45 -5.03 -1.75
N LYS A 113 11.56 -5.74 -1.59
CA LYS A 113 12.91 -5.20 -1.82
C LYS A 113 13.07 -4.61 -3.23
N ASP A 114 12.57 -5.31 -4.24
CA ASP A 114 12.71 -4.89 -5.63
C ASP A 114 11.72 -3.79 -6.05
N ASN A 115 10.48 -3.85 -5.53
CA ASN A 115 9.35 -3.13 -6.10
C ASN A 115 8.69 -2.12 -5.15
N ALA A 116 9.17 -1.97 -3.91
CA ALA A 116 8.57 -1.05 -2.95
C ALA A 116 9.60 -0.23 -2.18
N TYR A 117 9.14 0.87 -1.60
CA TYR A 117 9.86 1.64 -0.58
C TYR A 117 9.39 1.18 0.79
N ARG A 118 10.34 1.01 1.72
CA ARG A 118 10.03 0.84 3.13
C ARG A 118 9.87 2.23 3.76
N LEU A 119 8.81 2.44 4.51
CA LEU A 119 8.60 3.66 5.28
C LEU A 119 9.08 3.47 6.71
N THR A 120 9.70 4.49 7.26
CA THR A 120 10.13 4.59 8.66
C THR A 120 9.93 6.01 9.16
N LEU A 121 9.84 6.18 10.48
CA LEU A 121 9.91 7.50 11.11
C LEU A 121 11.34 7.77 11.57
N ARG A 122 11.82 8.98 11.33
CA ARG A 122 13.10 9.50 11.83
C ARG A 122 12.88 10.93 12.29
N ASP A 123 13.02 11.17 13.58
CA ASP A 123 12.82 12.48 14.21
C ASP A 123 11.43 13.10 13.95
N GLY A 124 10.41 12.26 13.77
CA GLY A 124 9.04 12.65 13.44
C GLY A 124 8.74 12.78 11.95
N ASP A 125 9.75 12.70 11.09
CA ASP A 125 9.57 12.76 9.64
C ASP A 125 9.52 11.36 9.00
N ILE A 126 8.73 11.21 7.95
CA ILE A 126 8.64 9.97 7.20
C ILE A 126 9.79 9.89 6.20
N VAL A 127 10.51 8.78 6.24
CA VAL A 127 11.60 8.46 5.32
C VAL A 127 11.22 7.24 4.48
N TRP A 128 11.31 7.38 3.17
CA TRP A 128 11.15 6.28 2.21
C TRP A 128 12.51 5.69 1.87
N THR A 129 12.73 4.43 2.17
CA THR A 129 13.99 3.73 1.87
C THR A 129 13.80 2.76 0.72
N ASN A 130 14.58 2.92 -0.34
CA ASN A 130 14.75 1.89 -1.36
C ASN A 130 15.69 0.81 -0.80
N THR A 131 15.14 -0.24 -0.24
CA THR A 131 15.94 -1.29 0.42
C THR A 131 16.84 -2.09 -0.51
N LYS A 132 16.67 -1.95 -1.83
CA LYS A 132 17.56 -2.56 -2.83
C LYS A 132 18.85 -1.78 -3.02
N THR A 133 18.77 -0.45 -3.07
CA THR A 133 19.92 0.45 -3.34
C THR A 133 20.45 1.11 -2.08
N GLY A 134 19.66 1.17 -1.00
CA GLY A 134 19.97 1.93 0.21
C GLY A 134 19.67 3.42 0.10
N GLU A 135 19.12 3.87 -1.02
CA GLU A 135 18.72 5.27 -1.20
C GLU A 135 17.54 5.64 -0.30
N GLU A 136 17.63 6.80 0.31
CA GLU A 136 16.60 7.37 1.16
C GLU A 136 16.02 8.65 0.56
N TYR A 137 14.75 8.88 0.81
CA TYR A 137 14.02 10.06 0.35
C TYR A 137 13.21 10.62 1.53
N ASP A 138 13.24 11.94 1.70
CA ASP A 138 12.49 12.71 2.71
C ASP A 138 11.16 13.24 2.17
N SER A 139 10.81 12.88 0.97
CA SER A 139 9.57 13.28 0.32
C SER A 139 9.13 12.20 -0.66
N GLU A 140 7.83 12.22 -1.03
CA GLU A 140 7.16 11.25 -1.93
C GLU A 140 8.03 10.91 -3.17
N PRO A 141 8.64 9.70 -3.25
CA PRO A 141 9.50 9.34 -4.37
C PRO A 141 8.71 9.23 -5.68
N GLU A 142 9.37 9.48 -6.81
CA GLU A 142 8.79 9.39 -8.16
C GLU A 142 7.56 10.28 -8.42
N ALA A 143 7.09 11.05 -7.42
CA ALA A 143 5.92 11.93 -7.54
C ALA A 143 6.33 13.35 -7.97
N GLY A 144 5.72 13.86 -9.05
CA GLY A 144 5.91 15.24 -9.47
C GLY A 144 5.26 16.26 -8.51
N VAL A 145 5.75 17.49 -8.53
CA VAL A 145 5.29 18.58 -7.62
C VAL A 145 3.78 18.79 -7.67
N PHE A 146 3.18 18.80 -8.85
CA PHE A 146 1.73 18.97 -9.01
C PHE A 146 0.93 17.83 -8.37
N ARG A 147 1.45 16.61 -8.42
CA ARG A 147 0.81 15.44 -7.82
C ARG A 147 0.87 15.49 -6.29
N ARG A 148 2.00 15.93 -5.74
CA ARG A 148 2.17 16.17 -4.29
C ARG A 148 1.22 17.25 -3.79
N LEU A 149 1.14 18.39 -4.49
CA LEU A 149 0.21 19.48 -4.15
C LEU A 149 -1.25 19.03 -4.23
N GLY A 150 -1.62 18.27 -5.27
CA GLY A 150 -2.96 17.73 -5.43
C GLY A 150 -3.35 16.77 -4.31
N ALA A 151 -2.46 15.85 -3.92
CA ALA A 151 -2.67 14.92 -2.81
C ALA A 151 -2.81 15.66 -1.47
N TRP A 152 -1.94 16.62 -1.20
CA TRP A 152 -2.00 17.45 0.00
C TRP A 152 -3.32 18.23 0.08
N PHE A 153 -3.73 18.89 -1.02
CA PHE A 153 -4.98 19.64 -1.07
C PHE A 153 -6.19 18.74 -0.86
N SER A 154 -6.22 17.57 -1.51
CA SER A 154 -7.31 16.59 -1.35
C SER A 154 -7.43 16.06 0.09
N GLY A 155 -6.31 15.92 0.79
CA GLY A 155 -6.29 15.53 2.19
C GLY A 155 -6.92 16.55 3.14
N ILE A 156 -7.07 17.82 2.75
CA ILE A 156 -7.69 18.85 3.58
C ILE A 156 -9.21 18.92 3.35
N LEU A 157 -9.70 18.44 2.21
CA LEU A 157 -11.12 18.50 1.88
C LEU A 157 -11.92 17.48 2.73
N PRO A 158 -13.14 17.81 3.20
CA PRO A 158 -13.98 16.90 3.97
C PRO A 158 -14.73 15.93 3.04
N ILE A 159 -13.98 15.09 2.30
CA ILE A 159 -14.53 14.13 1.32
C ILE A 159 -14.23 12.68 1.64
N GLU A 160 -13.73 12.40 2.84
CA GLU A 160 -13.32 11.06 3.28
C GLU A 160 -14.45 10.02 3.13
N ASP A 161 -15.67 10.39 3.50
CA ASP A 161 -16.84 9.51 3.42
C ASP A 161 -17.29 9.20 1.97
N GLN A 162 -16.69 9.88 0.98
CA GLN A 162 -17.02 9.74 -0.44
C GLN A 162 -15.95 8.97 -1.23
N LEU A 163 -14.81 8.72 -0.61
CA LEU A 163 -13.66 7.98 -1.17
C LEU A 163 -13.70 6.50 -0.73
#